data_57f45dc212356aaf3e4f3eca625b7ab7
#
_entry.id   57f45dc212356aaf3e4f3eca625b7ab7
#
_cell.length_a   1.000
_cell.length_b   1.000
_cell.length_c   1.000
_cell.angle_alpha   90.00
_cell.angle_beta   90.00
_cell.angle_gamma   90.00
#
_symmetry.space_group_name_H-M   'P 1'
#
loop_
_entity.id
_entity.type
_entity.pdbx_description
1 polymer ?
#
loop_
_entity_poly.entity_id
_entity_poly.type
_entity_poly.pdbx_seq_one_letter_code
_entity_poly.pdbx_strand_id
1 'polypeptide(L)'
;MLKKILVAFDGSQESYKAFDFALKLSKECLSKERQITVLSVAQPPEPADITEIKAVLDSATEYYKKEFEKVFSIAKENGIEVKTDIVAGHPADQIVRYAAENGFDMIVMGQRGMSKIERWLLGSVSRRVATYATCPVVIVK
;
A
#
# COMPACT_ATOMS: atom_id res chain seq x y z
N MET A 1 -12.92 8.09 -13.59
CA MET A 1 -12.60 6.68 -13.90
C MET A 1 -11.49 6.17 -13.02
N LEU A 2 -11.64 4.96 -12.52
CA LEU A 2 -10.66 4.35 -11.61
C LEU A 2 -9.52 3.71 -12.40
N LYS A 3 -8.53 4.49 -12.78
CA LYS A 3 -7.38 4.00 -13.58
C LYS A 3 -6.16 3.66 -12.74
N LYS A 4 -5.92 4.40 -11.66
CA LYS A 4 -4.72 4.23 -10.83
C LYS A 4 -5.13 3.86 -9.41
N ILE A 5 -4.76 2.66 -9.00
CA ILE A 5 -5.08 2.11 -7.69
C ILE A 5 -3.79 1.99 -6.88
N LEU A 6 -3.78 2.55 -5.68
CA LEU A 6 -2.68 2.43 -4.73
C LEU A 6 -3.06 1.41 -3.67
N VAL A 7 -2.22 0.40 -3.49
CA VAL A 7 -2.40 -0.60 -2.42
C VAL A 7 -1.36 -0.32 -1.34
N ALA A 8 -1.81 -0.03 -0.13
CA ALA A 8 -0.94 0.10 1.02
C ALA A 8 -0.57 -1.30 1.52
N PHE A 9 0.72 -1.58 1.65
CA PHE A 9 1.21 -2.93 1.85
C PHE A 9 2.33 -2.97 2.89
N ASP A 10 2.15 -3.80 3.92
CA ASP A 10 3.17 -3.99 4.96
C ASP A 10 3.60 -5.46 5.11
N GLY A 11 3.17 -6.34 4.21
CA GLY A 11 3.48 -7.76 4.26
C GLY A 11 2.55 -8.57 5.17
N SER A 12 1.61 -7.93 5.86
CA SER A 12 0.62 -8.62 6.68
C SER A 12 -0.40 -9.37 5.82
N GLN A 13 -1.11 -10.33 6.41
CA GLN A 13 -2.20 -11.02 5.73
C GLN A 13 -3.28 -10.04 5.27
N GLU A 14 -3.55 -9.01 6.08
CA GLU A 14 -4.53 -7.99 5.75
C GLU A 14 -4.12 -7.19 4.51
N SER A 15 -2.82 -6.88 4.36
CA SER A 15 -2.33 -6.19 3.16
C SER A 15 -2.36 -7.07 1.91
N TYR A 16 -2.15 -8.39 2.06
CA TYR A 16 -2.34 -9.33 0.93
C TYR A 16 -3.81 -9.43 0.51
N LYS A 17 -4.75 -9.38 1.46
CA LYS A 17 -6.18 -9.33 1.14
C LYS A 17 -6.52 -8.07 0.36
N ALA A 18 -5.94 -6.94 0.75
CA ALA A 18 -6.11 -5.67 0.04
C ALA A 18 -5.58 -5.76 -1.38
N PHE A 19 -4.41 -6.33 -1.55
CA PHE A 19 -3.81 -6.55 -2.86
C PHE A 19 -4.68 -7.46 -3.74
N ASP A 20 -5.16 -8.58 -3.18
CA ASP A 20 -6.05 -9.51 -3.88
C ASP A 20 -7.35 -8.81 -4.33
N PHE A 21 -7.92 -8.00 -3.47
CA PHE A 21 -9.11 -7.21 -3.81
C PHE A 21 -8.83 -6.27 -4.98
N ALA A 22 -7.69 -5.58 -4.98
CA ALA A 22 -7.32 -4.68 -6.07
C ALA A 22 -7.14 -5.43 -7.38
N LEU A 23 -6.57 -6.64 -7.35
CA LEU A 23 -6.45 -7.49 -8.54
C LEU A 23 -7.80 -7.90 -9.09
N LYS A 24 -8.71 -8.33 -8.22
CA LYS A 24 -10.08 -8.71 -8.62
C LYS A 24 -10.83 -7.54 -9.21
N LEU A 25 -10.74 -6.39 -8.59
CA LEU A 25 -11.36 -5.18 -9.09
C LEU A 25 -10.82 -4.81 -10.47
N SER A 26 -9.53 -4.97 -10.68
CA SER A 26 -8.88 -4.71 -11.96
C SER A 26 -9.35 -5.67 -13.05
N LYS A 27 -9.56 -6.94 -12.72
CA LYS A 27 -10.04 -7.96 -13.67
C LYS A 27 -11.48 -7.73 -14.10
N GLU A 28 -12.32 -7.31 -13.18
CA GLU A 28 -13.75 -7.12 -13.42
C GLU A 28 -14.05 -5.88 -14.24
N CYS A 29 -13.07 -5.04 -14.43
CA CYS A 29 -13.24 -3.84 -15.23
C CYS A 29 -12.80 -4.03 -16.66
N LEU A 30 -13.65 -3.53 -17.56
CA LEU A 30 -13.44 -3.59 -19.00
C LEU A 30 -12.28 -2.75 -19.51
N SER A 31 -11.75 -1.87 -18.68
CA SER A 31 -10.61 -1.02 -19.04
C SER A 31 -9.30 -1.75 -18.81
N LYS A 32 -8.55 -1.98 -19.86
CA LYS A 32 -7.21 -2.58 -19.82
C LYS A 32 -6.12 -1.60 -19.32
N GLU A 33 -6.49 -0.36 -19.02
CA GLU A 33 -5.55 0.71 -18.67
C GLU A 33 -5.32 0.88 -17.17
N ARG A 34 -5.74 -0.08 -16.35
CA ARG A 34 -5.58 0.04 -14.90
C ARG A 34 -4.16 -0.20 -14.48
N GLN A 35 -3.68 0.70 -13.62
CA GLN A 35 -2.37 0.62 -13.02
C GLN A 35 -2.53 0.38 -11.52
N ILE A 36 -1.86 -0.65 -11.02
CA ILE A 36 -1.80 -0.93 -9.59
C ILE A 36 -0.38 -0.66 -9.13
N THR A 37 -0.24 0.14 -8.09
CA THR A 37 1.03 0.34 -7.40
C THR A 37 0.89 -0.17 -5.97
N VAL A 38 1.82 -1.00 -5.56
CA VAL A 38 1.92 -1.52 -4.19
C VAL A 38 2.96 -0.69 -3.46
N LEU A 39 2.54 0.03 -2.44
CA LEU A 39 3.39 0.94 -1.68
C LEU A 39 3.63 0.43 -0.27
N SER A 40 4.90 0.36 0.10
CA SER A 40 5.31 0.10 1.47
C SER A 40 5.99 1.33 2.06
N VAL A 41 5.78 1.57 3.35
CA VAL A 41 6.34 2.73 4.03
C VAL A 41 7.29 2.25 5.14
N ALA A 42 8.52 2.75 5.09
CA ALA A 42 9.51 2.52 6.13
C ALA A 42 9.47 3.68 7.11
N GLN A 43 9.22 3.40 8.39
CA GLN A 43 9.09 4.43 9.41
C GLN A 43 10.43 4.63 10.14
N PRO A 44 11.14 5.75 9.92
CA PRO A 44 12.35 6.05 10.66
C PRO A 44 12.04 6.50 12.09
N PRO A 45 13.02 6.42 13.00
CA PRO A 45 12.86 7.03 14.33
C PRO A 45 12.69 8.54 14.18
N GLU A 46 12.04 9.18 15.12
CA GLU A 46 11.85 10.64 15.13
C GLU A 46 12.55 11.27 16.34
N PRO A 47 13.36 12.33 16.13
CA PRO A 47 13.77 12.87 14.83
C PRO A 47 14.81 11.98 14.15
N ALA A 48 14.87 12.04 12.81
CA ALA A 48 15.83 11.26 12.05
C ALA A 48 16.63 12.17 11.11
N ASP A 49 17.93 11.89 10.99
CA ASP A 49 18.77 12.56 9.99
C ASP A 49 18.74 11.81 8.65
N ILE A 50 19.42 12.35 7.65
CA ILE A 50 19.45 11.78 6.29
C ILE A 50 20.06 10.37 6.31
N THR A 51 21.07 10.13 7.12
CA THR A 51 21.73 8.83 7.24
C THR A 51 20.79 7.78 7.81
N GLU A 52 20.03 8.13 8.84
CA GLU A 52 19.04 7.25 9.46
C GLU A 52 17.89 6.94 8.51
N ILE A 53 17.41 7.92 7.77
CA ILE A 53 16.37 7.73 6.76
C ILE A 53 16.85 6.77 5.68
N LYS A 54 18.05 6.97 5.17
CA LYS A 54 18.65 6.09 4.17
C LYS A 54 18.81 4.66 4.69
N ALA A 55 19.26 4.49 5.93
CA ALA A 55 19.42 3.18 6.56
C ALA A 55 18.07 2.45 6.67
N VAL A 56 17.01 3.16 7.05
CA VAL A 56 15.66 2.61 7.14
C VAL A 56 15.14 2.17 5.77
N LEU A 57 15.37 2.99 4.73
CA LEU A 57 15.00 2.64 3.36
C LEU A 57 15.76 1.42 2.85
N ASP A 58 17.05 1.32 3.11
CA ASP A 58 17.88 0.17 2.71
C ASP A 58 17.40 -1.10 3.40
N SER A 59 17.10 -1.04 4.69
CA SER A 59 16.58 -2.16 5.46
C SER A 59 15.21 -2.59 4.97
N ALA A 60 14.33 -1.64 4.67
CA ALA A 60 12.99 -1.92 4.15
C ALA A 60 13.07 -2.55 2.76
N THR A 61 13.96 -2.06 1.90
CA THR A 61 14.17 -2.62 0.56
C THR A 61 14.56 -4.09 0.65
N GLU A 62 15.47 -4.43 1.56
CA GLU A 62 15.89 -5.80 1.78
C GLU A 62 14.76 -6.67 2.35
N TYR A 63 14.02 -6.14 3.33
CA TYR A 63 12.88 -6.81 3.95
C TYR A 63 11.78 -7.11 2.93
N TYR A 64 11.42 -6.14 2.09
CA TYR A 64 10.32 -6.29 1.14
C TYR A 64 10.71 -7.00 -0.16
N LYS A 65 11.99 -7.29 -0.37
CA LYS A 65 12.45 -7.95 -1.59
C LYS A 65 11.68 -9.24 -1.89
N LYS A 66 11.58 -10.13 -0.90
CA LYS A 66 10.86 -11.39 -1.03
C LYS A 66 9.35 -11.19 -1.16
N GLU A 67 8.81 -10.25 -0.38
CA GLU A 67 7.39 -9.95 -0.42
C GLU A 67 6.98 -9.38 -1.78
N PHE A 68 7.78 -8.49 -2.33
CA PHE A 68 7.50 -7.95 -3.66
C PHE A 68 7.66 -9.00 -4.77
N GLU A 69 8.58 -9.96 -4.63
CA GLU A 69 8.67 -11.09 -5.56
C GLU A 69 7.36 -11.88 -5.57
N LYS A 70 6.76 -12.12 -4.41
CA LYS A 70 5.44 -12.77 -4.29
C LYS A 70 4.35 -11.92 -4.94
N VAL A 71 4.36 -10.63 -4.71
CA VAL A 71 3.41 -9.69 -5.30
C VAL A 71 3.47 -9.74 -6.83
N PHE A 72 4.67 -9.69 -7.40
CA PHE A 72 4.87 -9.78 -8.85
C PHE A 72 4.42 -11.13 -9.40
N SER A 73 4.70 -12.22 -8.69
CA SER A 73 4.30 -13.57 -9.08
C SER A 73 2.77 -13.71 -9.13
N ILE A 74 2.09 -13.25 -8.09
CA ILE A 74 0.62 -13.26 -8.02
C ILE A 74 0.02 -12.40 -9.14
N ALA A 75 0.57 -11.21 -9.37
CA ALA A 75 0.11 -10.32 -10.43
C ALA A 75 0.25 -10.97 -11.81
N LYS A 76 1.39 -11.60 -12.05
CA LYS A 76 1.67 -12.29 -13.32
C LYS A 76 0.69 -13.43 -13.56
N GLU A 77 0.38 -14.23 -12.54
CA GLU A 77 -0.60 -15.31 -12.63
C GLU A 77 -2.00 -14.78 -12.99
N ASN A 78 -2.28 -13.54 -12.60
CA ASN A 78 -3.55 -12.89 -12.88
C ASN A 78 -3.53 -12.04 -14.16
N GLY A 79 -2.42 -12.02 -14.88
CA GLY A 79 -2.28 -11.26 -16.11
C GLY A 79 -2.30 -9.75 -15.90
N ILE A 80 -1.90 -9.28 -14.71
CA ILE A 80 -1.92 -7.87 -14.34
C ILE A 80 -0.49 -7.41 -14.06
N GLU A 81 -0.13 -6.27 -14.64
CA GLU A 81 1.14 -5.62 -14.38
C GLU A 81 1.01 -4.70 -13.17
N VAL A 82 1.92 -4.83 -12.21
CA VAL A 82 1.95 -3.98 -11.01
C VAL A 82 3.31 -3.32 -10.85
N LYS A 83 3.30 -2.17 -10.18
CA LYS A 83 4.52 -1.48 -9.76
C LYS A 83 4.62 -1.57 -8.24
N THR A 84 5.83 -1.50 -7.73
CA THR A 84 6.08 -1.46 -6.29
C THR A 84 6.95 -0.26 -5.97
N ASP A 85 6.77 0.29 -4.78
CA ASP A 85 7.60 1.40 -4.31
C ASP A 85 7.71 1.37 -2.79
N ILE A 86 8.78 1.97 -2.27
CA ILE A 86 9.03 2.10 -0.84
C ILE A 86 9.39 3.55 -0.56
N VAL A 87 8.70 4.15 0.41
CA VAL A 87 8.98 5.51 0.85
C VAL A 87 9.23 5.51 2.36
N ALA A 88 9.92 6.53 2.86
CA ALA A 88 10.19 6.66 4.29
C ALA A 88 9.34 7.77 4.89
N GLY A 89 8.84 7.56 6.09
CA GLY A 89 8.08 8.55 6.84
C GLY A 89 7.01 7.92 7.70
N HIS A 90 6.06 8.72 8.15
CA HIS A 90 4.90 8.23 8.87
C HIS A 90 3.97 7.51 7.90
N PRO A 91 3.57 6.26 8.17
CA PRO A 91 2.84 5.46 7.18
C PRO A 91 1.59 6.14 6.61
N ALA A 92 0.70 6.62 7.46
CA ALA A 92 -0.55 7.23 6.99
C ALA A 92 -0.29 8.49 6.15
N ASP A 93 0.61 9.35 6.61
CA ASP A 93 0.92 10.61 5.92
C ASP A 93 1.55 10.34 4.56
N GLN A 94 2.44 9.37 4.47
CA GLN A 94 3.09 9.01 3.21
C GLN A 94 2.13 8.39 2.21
N ILE A 95 1.22 7.54 2.67
CA ILE A 95 0.20 6.94 1.80
C ILE A 95 -0.70 8.03 1.19
N VAL A 96 -1.20 8.92 2.04
CA VAL A 96 -2.08 10.03 1.61
C VAL A 96 -1.34 10.94 0.61
N ARG A 97 -0.13 11.33 0.95
CA ARG A 97 0.71 12.19 0.10
C ARG A 97 1.04 11.54 -1.24
N TYR A 98 1.47 10.28 -1.21
CA TYR A 98 1.83 9.54 -2.41
C TYR A 98 0.66 9.43 -3.37
N ALA A 99 -0.52 9.13 -2.85
CA ALA A 99 -1.74 9.05 -3.66
C ALA A 99 -2.08 10.39 -4.31
N ALA A 100 -2.01 11.48 -3.54
CA ALA A 100 -2.33 12.82 -4.05
C ALA A 100 -1.30 13.31 -5.07
N GLU A 101 -0.02 13.17 -4.77
CA GLU A 101 1.06 13.66 -5.65
C GLU A 101 1.18 12.88 -6.96
N ASN A 102 0.78 11.62 -6.98
CA ASN A 102 0.89 10.76 -8.16
C ASN A 102 -0.45 10.50 -8.86
N GLY A 103 -1.51 11.19 -8.47
CA GLY A 103 -2.79 11.14 -9.16
C GLY A 103 -3.51 9.80 -9.07
N PHE A 104 -3.45 9.14 -7.92
CA PHE A 104 -4.19 7.90 -7.71
C PHE A 104 -5.68 8.17 -7.51
N ASP A 105 -6.49 7.31 -8.06
CA ASP A 105 -7.95 7.44 -8.03
C ASP A 105 -8.59 6.69 -6.86
N MET A 106 -7.84 5.81 -6.22
CA MET A 106 -8.33 4.98 -5.12
C MET A 106 -7.15 4.47 -4.31
N ILE A 107 -7.34 4.38 -2.99
CA ILE A 107 -6.43 3.67 -2.09
C ILE A 107 -7.15 2.41 -1.61
N VAL A 108 -6.48 1.27 -1.64
CA VAL A 108 -6.99 0.01 -1.10
C VAL A 108 -6.04 -0.43 0.01
N MET A 109 -6.57 -0.72 1.18
CA MET A 109 -5.75 -1.14 2.31
C MET A 109 -6.52 -2.08 3.21
N GLY A 110 -5.79 -2.84 4.02
CA GLY A 110 -6.40 -3.72 5.02
C GLY A 110 -6.95 -2.92 6.19
N GLN A 111 -7.83 -3.55 6.93
CA GLN A 111 -8.42 -2.94 8.12
C GLN A 111 -7.36 -2.64 9.17
N ARG A 112 -6.34 -3.51 9.28
CA ARG A 112 -5.21 -3.38 10.20
C ARG A 112 -3.95 -3.89 9.53
N GLY A 113 -2.79 -3.47 10.03
CA GLY A 113 -1.50 -3.96 9.57
C GLY A 113 -0.93 -5.03 10.49
N MET A 114 0.36 -4.97 10.76
CA MET A 114 1.07 -5.95 11.59
C MET A 114 0.65 -5.92 13.06
N SER A 115 0.12 -4.80 13.53
CA SER A 115 -0.36 -4.65 14.90
C SER A 115 -1.74 -5.30 15.05
N LYS A 116 -1.86 -6.31 15.89
CA LYS A 116 -3.12 -7.03 16.13
C LYS A 116 -3.84 -6.44 17.34
N ILE A 117 -4.74 -5.50 17.07
CA ILE A 117 -5.65 -5.00 18.08
C ILE A 117 -7.03 -5.62 17.78
N GLU A 118 -8.06 -5.25 18.46
CA GLU A 118 -9.39 -5.86 18.36
C GLU A 118 -9.97 -5.88 16.94
N ARG A 119 -10.69 -6.97 16.57
CA ARG A 119 -11.14 -7.26 15.20
C ARG A 119 -12.10 -6.25 14.57
N TRP A 120 -12.81 -5.49 15.39
CA TRP A 120 -13.85 -4.55 14.94
C TRP A 120 -13.35 -3.11 14.83
N LEU A 121 -12.13 -2.83 15.28
CA LEU A 121 -11.56 -1.49 15.20
C LEU A 121 -10.66 -1.36 13.97
N LEU A 122 -10.75 -0.21 13.32
CA LEU A 122 -9.78 0.15 12.30
C LEU A 122 -8.42 0.39 12.94
N GLY A 123 -7.36 -0.06 12.29
CA GLY A 123 -5.99 0.27 12.69
C GLY A 123 -5.75 1.77 12.62
N SER A 124 -4.74 2.24 13.35
CA SER A 124 -4.41 3.66 13.39
C SER A 124 -4.08 4.23 12.01
N VAL A 125 -3.35 3.48 11.19
CA VAL A 125 -2.97 3.90 9.84
C VAL A 125 -4.20 3.97 8.93
N SER A 126 -5.03 2.93 8.90
CA SER A 126 -6.21 2.91 8.05
C SER A 126 -7.23 3.99 8.43
N ARG A 127 -7.41 4.24 9.72
CA ARG A 127 -8.28 5.32 10.20
C ARG A 127 -7.79 6.69 9.74
N ARG A 128 -6.49 6.93 9.86
CA ARG A 128 -5.91 8.21 9.47
C ARG A 128 -5.94 8.41 7.95
N VAL A 129 -5.66 7.36 7.19
CA VAL A 129 -5.78 7.42 5.73
C VAL A 129 -7.23 7.69 5.32
N ALA A 130 -8.19 6.99 5.90
CA ALA A 130 -9.61 7.21 5.61
C ALA A 130 -10.06 8.64 5.91
N THR A 131 -9.48 9.25 6.95
CA THR A 131 -9.81 10.62 7.35
C THR A 131 -9.22 11.67 6.41
N TYR A 132 -7.97 11.50 6.00
CA TYR A 132 -7.23 12.56 5.30
C TYR A 132 -7.02 12.34 3.81
N ALA A 133 -7.32 11.17 3.27
CA ALA A 133 -7.17 10.92 1.84
C ALA A 133 -8.13 11.81 1.03
N THR A 134 -7.65 12.27 -0.12
CA THR A 134 -8.44 13.10 -1.04
C THR A 134 -9.11 12.27 -2.15
N CYS A 135 -8.91 10.97 -2.15
CA CYS A 135 -9.55 10.03 -3.06
C CYS A 135 -10.32 8.95 -2.26
N PRO A 136 -11.18 8.17 -2.90
CA PRO A 136 -11.84 7.04 -2.25
C PRO A 136 -10.86 6.07 -1.61
N VAL A 137 -11.21 5.57 -0.44
CA VAL A 137 -10.41 4.58 0.30
C VAL A 137 -11.27 3.35 0.53
N VAL A 138 -10.77 2.21 0.09
CA VAL A 138 -11.41 0.90 0.32
C VAL A 138 -10.67 0.20 1.44
N ILE A 139 -11.38 -0.13 2.49
CA ILE A 139 -10.84 -0.87 3.63
C ILE A 139 -11.31 -2.33 3.48
N VAL A 140 -10.36 -3.23 3.30
CA VAL A 140 -10.63 -4.66 3.12
C VAL A 140 -10.56 -5.35 4.47
N LYS A 141 -11.62 -6.03 4.84
CA LYS A 141 -11.74 -6.72 6.13
C LYS A 141 -11.34 -8.18 6.07
#